data_7eaf00c3df51330d78eabbf0b8d81484
#
_entry.id   7eaf00c3df51330d78eabbf0b8d81484
#
_cell.length_a   1.000
_cell.length_b   1.000
_cell.length_c   1.000
_cell.angle_alpha   90.00
_cell.angle_beta   90.00
_cell.angle_gamma   90.00
#
_symmetry.space_group_name_H-M   'P 1'
#
loop_
_entity.id
_entity.type
_entity.pdbx_description
1 polymer ?
#
loop_
_entity_poly.entity_id
_entity_poly.type
_entity_poly.pdbx_seq_one_letter_code
_entity_poly.pdbx_strand_id
1 'polypeptide(L)'
;NIEFIKSSKEILPGLKIIATNSPYMGYFSCYPGKSFVEGQFDQHGDECKNTNLPELSLSIKTSKGQVLIAGCSHSGIENIIKQTKEFTGDKIELVYGGFHMIPFNREQTNKLASLIKNDLQVHKVAPAHCTGHLAFKILQDYFGSDYLYAGLGESVSY
;
A
#
# COMPACT_ATOMS: atom_id res chain seq x y z
N ASN A 1 18.29 18.35 10.76
CA ASN A 1 18.73 16.95 10.97
C ASN A 1 17.89 16.03 10.09
N ILE A 2 18.55 15.06 9.46
CA ILE A 2 17.92 14.00 8.67
C ILE A 2 18.04 12.70 9.47
N GLU A 3 16.95 11.96 9.63
CA GLU A 3 16.94 10.64 10.26
C GLU A 3 16.54 9.59 9.23
N PHE A 4 17.33 8.53 9.08
CA PHE A 4 17.02 7.38 8.25
C PHE A 4 16.23 6.36 9.08
N ILE A 5 14.97 6.15 8.71
CA ILE A 5 14.07 5.23 9.41
C ILE A 5 14.23 3.83 8.81
N LYS A 6 14.64 2.86 9.63
CA LYS A 6 14.85 1.46 9.22
C LYS A 6 13.80 0.49 9.79
N SER A 7 13.02 0.93 10.74
CA SER A 7 11.96 0.14 11.38
C SER A 7 10.79 1.02 11.75
N SER A 8 9.61 0.40 11.89
CA SER A 8 8.40 1.12 12.29
C SER A 8 8.57 1.77 13.65
N LYS A 9 8.11 3.00 13.80
CA LYS A 9 8.15 3.75 15.06
C LYS A 9 7.00 4.74 15.21
N GLU A 10 6.62 5.01 16.43
CA GLU A 10 5.72 6.13 16.76
C GLU A 10 6.55 7.42 16.82
N ILE A 11 6.13 8.44 16.08
CA ILE A 11 6.82 9.74 16.01
C ILE A 11 6.15 10.82 16.86
N LEU A 12 4.84 10.71 17.04
CA LEU A 12 4.02 11.50 17.95
C LEU A 12 2.88 10.60 18.48
N PRO A 13 2.26 10.90 19.61
CA PRO A 13 1.14 10.12 20.10
C PRO A 13 0.06 9.90 19.04
N GLY A 14 -0.16 8.65 18.63
CA GLY A 14 -1.10 8.27 17.59
C GLY A 14 -0.60 8.44 16.16
N LEU A 15 0.59 8.98 15.93
CA LEU A 15 1.18 9.14 14.60
C LEU A 15 2.40 8.22 14.46
N LYS A 16 2.33 7.28 13.53
CA LYS A 16 3.33 6.22 13.37
C LYS A 16 3.85 6.17 11.94
N ILE A 17 5.14 5.93 11.80
CA ILE A 17 5.74 5.53 10.54
C ILE A 17 5.79 4.01 10.51
N ILE A 18 5.26 3.43 9.45
CA ILE A 18 5.29 2.00 9.18
C ILE A 18 6.38 1.75 8.13
N ALA A 19 7.36 0.96 8.51
CA ALA A 19 8.49 0.60 7.67
C ALA A 19 8.30 -0.82 7.16
N THR A 20 8.04 -0.99 5.86
CA THR A 20 7.79 -2.28 5.23
C THR A 20 8.95 -2.66 4.34
N ASN A 21 9.58 -3.80 4.64
CA ASN A 21 10.60 -4.39 3.79
C ASN A 21 9.98 -5.43 2.88
N SER A 22 10.33 -5.36 1.60
CA SER A 22 9.87 -6.32 0.61
C SER A 22 10.97 -6.57 -0.42
N PRO A 23 11.10 -7.79 -0.95
CA PRO A 23 12.01 -8.08 -2.05
C PRO A 23 11.67 -7.31 -3.33
N TYR A 24 10.46 -6.74 -3.41
CA TYR A 24 9.99 -5.98 -4.58
C TYR A 24 10.45 -4.51 -4.58
N MET A 25 10.91 -3.97 -3.46
CA MET A 25 11.24 -2.55 -3.33
C MET A 25 12.25 -2.05 -4.36
N GLY A 26 13.36 -2.75 -4.54
CA GLY A 26 14.41 -2.37 -5.48
C GLY A 26 14.02 -2.49 -6.95
N TYR A 27 13.03 -3.32 -7.23
CA TYR A 27 12.60 -3.68 -8.58
C TYR A 27 11.97 -2.50 -9.33
N PHE A 28 11.01 -1.84 -8.71
CA PHE A 28 10.24 -0.77 -9.37
C PHE A 28 11.02 0.55 -9.51
N SER A 29 12.02 0.77 -8.69
CA SER A 29 12.85 1.96 -8.75
C SER A 29 13.88 1.92 -9.88
N CYS A 30 14.31 0.73 -10.29
CA CYS A 30 15.43 0.56 -11.20
C CYS A 30 15.03 0.49 -12.69
N TYR A 31 13.77 0.16 -12.99
CA TYR A 31 13.31 -0.04 -14.37
C TYR A 31 12.00 0.69 -14.69
N PRO A 32 12.00 2.03 -14.64
CA PRO A 32 10.84 2.78 -15.10
C PRO A 32 10.63 2.51 -16.59
N GLY A 33 9.48 1.96 -16.97
CA GLY A 33 9.09 1.73 -18.36
C GLY A 33 9.31 0.33 -18.90
N LYS A 34 9.84 -0.62 -18.16
CA LYS A 34 9.76 -2.04 -18.54
C LYS A 34 8.42 -2.61 -18.09
N SER A 35 7.72 -3.27 -19.02
CA SER A 35 6.49 -3.97 -18.68
C SER A 35 6.78 -5.07 -17.67
N PHE A 36 5.99 -5.09 -16.61
CA PHE A 36 5.98 -6.17 -15.64
C PHE A 36 5.56 -7.47 -16.33
N VAL A 37 6.40 -8.50 -16.23
CA VAL A 37 6.07 -9.85 -16.64
C VAL A 37 5.99 -10.70 -15.39
N GLU A 38 4.82 -11.29 -15.17
CA GLU A 38 4.56 -12.16 -14.01
C GLU A 38 5.62 -13.26 -13.90
N GLY A 39 6.19 -13.42 -12.71
CA GLY A 39 7.20 -14.45 -12.42
C GLY A 39 8.64 -14.13 -12.83
N GLN A 40 8.93 -12.93 -13.30
CA GLN A 40 10.28 -12.51 -13.72
C GLN A 40 10.96 -11.55 -12.73
N PHE A 41 10.66 -11.64 -11.47
CA PHE A 41 11.22 -10.75 -10.44
C PHE A 41 12.73 -10.91 -10.21
N ASP A 42 13.29 -12.01 -10.60
CA ASP A 42 14.65 -12.44 -10.34
C ASP A 42 15.62 -12.22 -11.50
N GLN A 43 15.15 -11.68 -12.64
CA GLN A 43 15.98 -11.44 -13.81
C GLN A 43 16.66 -10.07 -13.83
N HIS A 44 16.71 -9.39 -12.71
CA HIS A 44 17.36 -8.08 -12.63
C HIS A 44 18.81 -8.27 -12.26
N GLY A 45 19.63 -8.02 -13.24
CA GLY A 45 21.07 -8.05 -13.06
C GLY A 45 21.54 -7.16 -11.91
N ASP A 46 22.77 -7.32 -11.51
CA ASP A 46 23.48 -6.74 -10.37
C ASP A 46 23.33 -5.21 -10.14
N GLU A 47 22.68 -4.50 -11.05
CA GLU A 47 22.51 -3.05 -11.01
C GLU A 47 21.40 -2.58 -10.05
N CYS A 48 20.45 -3.44 -9.71
CA CYS A 48 19.38 -3.14 -8.76
C CYS A 48 19.66 -3.75 -7.40
N LYS A 49 20.66 -3.24 -6.74
CA LYS A 49 20.92 -3.64 -5.34
C LYS A 49 19.78 -3.14 -4.46
N ASN A 50 19.25 -4.04 -3.63
CA ASN A 50 18.36 -3.67 -2.55
C ASN A 50 18.99 -2.52 -1.76
N THR A 51 18.30 -1.41 -1.67
CA THR A 51 18.79 -0.21 -0.97
C THR A 51 18.89 -0.40 0.53
N ASN A 52 18.42 -1.54 1.07
CA ASN A 52 18.26 -1.81 2.51
C ASN A 52 17.42 -0.73 3.24
N LEU A 53 16.67 0.07 2.49
CA LEU A 53 15.73 1.02 3.05
C LEU A 53 14.32 0.49 2.89
N PRO A 54 13.51 0.52 3.96
CA PRO A 54 12.11 0.12 3.89
C PRO A 54 11.30 1.15 3.12
N GLU A 55 10.19 0.72 2.53
CA GLU A 55 9.13 1.62 2.11
C GLU A 55 8.42 2.17 3.34
N LEU A 56 8.21 3.48 3.38
CA LEU A 56 7.61 4.15 4.52
C LEU A 56 6.17 4.54 4.21
N SER A 57 5.28 4.21 5.13
CA SER A 57 3.88 4.63 5.14
C SER A 57 3.55 5.31 6.45
N LEU A 58 2.50 6.11 6.48
CA LEU A 58 2.05 6.81 7.68
C LEU A 58 0.78 6.17 8.23
N SER A 59 0.74 5.90 9.52
CA SER A 59 -0.46 5.43 10.22
C SER A 59 -0.88 6.44 11.27
N ILE A 60 -2.16 6.82 11.24
CA ILE A 60 -2.76 7.80 12.14
C ILE A 60 -3.85 7.10 12.97
N LYS A 61 -3.71 7.12 14.29
CA LYS A 61 -4.72 6.58 15.19
C LYS A 61 -5.93 7.51 15.28
N THR A 62 -7.11 6.95 15.11
CA THR A 62 -8.39 7.64 15.29
C THR A 62 -9.27 6.86 16.28
N SER A 63 -10.41 7.43 16.64
CA SER A 63 -11.40 6.73 17.47
C SER A 63 -12.04 5.52 16.78
N LYS A 64 -11.95 5.44 15.45
CA LYS A 64 -12.51 4.35 14.64
C LYS A 64 -11.50 3.26 14.28
N GLY A 65 -10.21 3.49 14.47
CA GLY A 65 -9.11 2.61 14.08
C GLY A 65 -7.97 3.38 13.41
N GLN A 66 -7.09 2.68 12.73
CA GLN A 66 -5.96 3.29 12.02
C GLN A 66 -6.37 3.80 10.65
N VAL A 67 -5.92 4.99 10.30
CA VAL A 67 -5.88 5.50 8.92
C VAL A 67 -4.48 5.30 8.40
N LEU A 68 -4.34 4.44 7.41
CA LEU A 68 -3.06 4.13 6.76
C LEU A 68 -2.94 4.93 5.47
N ILE A 69 -1.89 5.74 5.39
CA ILE A 69 -1.54 6.52 4.19
C ILE A 69 -0.30 5.89 3.57
N ALA A 70 -0.48 5.28 2.40
CA ALA A 70 0.59 4.65 1.64
C ALA A 70 1.02 5.55 0.47
N GLY A 71 2.28 5.43 0.06
CA GLY A 71 2.78 6.03 -1.17
C GLY A 71 2.35 5.23 -2.40
N CYS A 72 3.31 4.59 -3.08
CA CYS A 72 3.05 3.72 -4.24
C CYS A 72 2.77 2.26 -3.88
N SER A 73 3.11 1.82 -2.69
CA SER A 73 2.97 0.41 -2.24
C SER A 73 3.79 -0.58 -3.05
N HIS A 74 5.05 -0.25 -3.33
CA HIS A 74 5.97 -1.16 -4.03
C HIS A 74 6.27 -2.42 -3.23
N SER A 75 6.12 -2.36 -1.91
CA SER A 75 6.23 -3.53 -1.01
C SER A 75 5.01 -4.45 -1.03
N GLY A 76 3.98 -4.09 -1.79
CA GLY A 76 2.66 -4.71 -1.75
C GLY A 76 1.78 -4.06 -0.68
N ILE A 77 0.62 -3.54 -1.10
CA ILE A 77 -0.32 -2.89 -0.17
C ILE A 77 -0.78 -3.84 0.95
N GLU A 78 -0.93 -5.12 0.65
CA GLU A 78 -1.30 -6.15 1.63
C GLU A 78 -0.22 -6.35 2.69
N ASN A 79 1.05 -6.22 2.33
CA ASN A 79 2.17 -6.33 3.27
C ASN A 79 2.24 -5.10 4.17
N ILE A 80 2.01 -3.91 3.60
CA ILE A 80 1.95 -2.64 4.36
C ILE A 80 0.79 -2.69 5.37
N ILE A 81 -0.39 -3.18 4.95
CA ILE A 81 -1.55 -3.36 5.85
C ILE A 81 -1.22 -4.34 6.98
N LYS A 82 -0.64 -5.52 6.67
CA LYS A 82 -0.24 -6.51 7.67
C LYS A 82 0.75 -5.91 8.68
N GLN A 83 1.81 -5.27 8.19
CA GLN A 83 2.82 -4.63 9.03
C GLN A 83 2.21 -3.54 9.91
N THR A 84 1.22 -2.78 9.38
CA THR A 84 0.51 -1.78 10.18
C THR A 84 -0.29 -2.41 11.30
N LYS A 85 -1.06 -3.47 11.01
CA LYS A 85 -1.84 -4.21 12.02
C LYS A 85 -0.94 -4.83 13.10
N GLU A 86 0.16 -5.46 12.70
CA GLU A 86 1.14 -6.06 13.62
C GLU A 86 1.75 -5.01 14.55
N PHE A 87 2.17 -3.87 13.99
CA PHE A 87 2.83 -2.82 14.77
C PHE A 87 1.87 -2.05 15.67
N THR A 88 0.62 -1.83 15.23
CA THR A 88 -0.35 -1.01 15.98
C THR A 88 -1.24 -1.81 16.93
N GLY A 89 -1.48 -3.08 16.63
CA GLY A 89 -2.47 -3.92 17.32
C GLY A 89 -3.92 -3.52 17.04
N ASP A 90 -4.16 -2.58 16.12
CA ASP A 90 -5.48 -2.01 15.83
C ASP A 90 -6.04 -2.49 14.49
N LYS A 91 -7.36 -2.36 14.32
CA LYS A 91 -8.02 -2.50 13.03
C LYS A 91 -7.68 -1.33 12.09
N ILE A 92 -7.74 -1.57 10.79
CA ILE A 92 -7.57 -0.54 9.76
C ILE A 92 -8.94 0.00 9.37
N GLU A 93 -9.17 1.26 9.68
CA GLU A 93 -10.41 1.96 9.31
C GLU A 93 -10.38 2.42 7.86
N LEU A 94 -9.25 2.96 7.39
CA LEU A 94 -9.10 3.47 6.03
C LEU A 94 -7.68 3.21 5.53
N VAL A 95 -7.58 2.74 4.29
CA VAL A 95 -6.32 2.75 3.52
C VAL A 95 -6.45 3.77 2.39
N TYR A 96 -5.56 4.76 2.39
CA TYR A 96 -5.48 5.81 1.40
C TYR A 96 -4.14 5.76 0.66
N GLY A 97 -4.13 5.90 -0.67
CA GLY A 97 -2.89 6.04 -1.45
C GLY A 97 -2.81 5.14 -2.68
N GLY A 98 -1.61 4.95 -3.20
CA GLY A 98 -1.33 4.11 -4.36
C GLY A 98 -1.21 2.63 -3.98
N PHE A 99 -1.91 1.76 -4.70
CA PHE A 99 -1.92 0.31 -4.42
C PHE A 99 -1.05 -0.49 -5.39
N HIS A 100 -0.39 0.19 -6.32
CA HIS A 100 0.53 -0.38 -7.32
C HIS A 100 -0.02 -1.58 -8.09
N MET A 101 -1.30 -1.52 -8.50
CA MET A 101 -2.00 -2.64 -9.14
C MET A 101 -2.06 -2.51 -10.68
N ILE A 102 -1.45 -1.49 -11.27
CA ILE A 102 -1.38 -1.32 -12.73
C ILE A 102 -0.88 -2.58 -13.45
N PRO A 103 0.16 -3.30 -12.94
CA PRO A 103 0.67 -4.50 -13.61
C PRO A 103 -0.23 -5.73 -13.48
N PHE A 104 -1.26 -5.68 -12.63
CA PHE A 104 -2.07 -6.85 -12.29
C PHE A 104 -3.16 -7.10 -13.35
N ASN A 105 -3.36 -8.37 -13.68
CA ASN A 105 -4.50 -8.79 -14.45
C ASN A 105 -5.77 -8.83 -13.57
N ARG A 106 -6.93 -9.13 -14.19
CA ARG A 106 -8.22 -9.15 -13.51
C ARG A 106 -8.26 -10.15 -12.36
N GLU A 107 -7.70 -11.34 -12.54
CA GLU A 107 -7.70 -12.40 -11.53
C GLU A 107 -6.87 -11.99 -10.31
N GLN A 108 -5.66 -11.51 -10.52
CA GLN A 108 -4.77 -11.00 -9.48
C GLN A 108 -5.40 -9.83 -8.71
N THR A 109 -6.04 -8.91 -9.46
CA THR A 109 -6.72 -7.76 -8.87
C THR A 109 -7.90 -8.18 -7.99
N ASN A 110 -8.75 -9.12 -8.45
CA ASN A 110 -9.84 -9.66 -7.65
C ASN A 110 -9.32 -10.36 -6.38
N LYS A 111 -8.29 -11.19 -6.52
CA LYS A 111 -7.68 -11.90 -5.40
C LYS A 111 -7.16 -10.92 -4.33
N LEU A 112 -6.47 -9.86 -4.75
CA LEU A 112 -5.96 -8.86 -3.82
C LEU A 112 -7.09 -8.03 -3.19
N ALA A 113 -8.10 -7.62 -3.96
CA ALA A 113 -9.27 -6.91 -3.43
C ALA A 113 -10.01 -7.73 -2.39
N SER A 114 -10.21 -9.04 -2.65
CA SER A 114 -10.80 -9.99 -1.70
C SER A 114 -9.95 -10.11 -0.43
N LEU A 115 -8.65 -10.28 -0.58
CA LEU A 115 -7.71 -10.35 0.55
C LEU A 115 -7.80 -9.10 1.44
N ILE A 116 -7.80 -7.91 0.85
CA ILE A 116 -7.87 -6.64 1.59
C ILE A 116 -9.19 -6.53 2.36
N LYS A 117 -10.31 -6.84 1.69
CA LYS A 117 -11.65 -6.72 2.28
C LYS A 117 -11.93 -7.79 3.33
N ASN A 118 -11.71 -9.06 2.97
CA ASN A 118 -12.21 -10.19 3.74
C ASN A 118 -11.22 -10.71 4.78
N ASP A 119 -9.95 -10.89 4.41
CA ASP A 119 -8.95 -11.48 5.29
C ASP A 119 -8.27 -10.42 6.15
N LEU A 120 -7.87 -9.30 5.54
CA LEU A 120 -7.25 -8.19 6.25
C LEU A 120 -8.27 -7.27 6.93
N GLN A 121 -9.56 -7.43 6.59
CA GLN A 121 -10.68 -6.72 7.22
C GLN A 121 -10.49 -5.19 7.22
N VAL A 122 -10.01 -4.64 6.12
CA VAL A 122 -9.96 -3.19 5.93
C VAL A 122 -11.38 -2.70 5.73
N HIS A 123 -11.78 -1.67 6.49
CA HIS A 123 -13.14 -1.15 6.42
C HIS A 123 -13.34 -0.34 5.15
N LYS A 124 -12.52 0.68 4.92
CA LYS A 124 -12.63 1.60 3.77
C LYS A 124 -11.34 1.67 2.97
N VAL A 125 -11.48 1.95 1.68
CA VAL A 125 -10.35 2.20 0.79
C VAL A 125 -10.56 3.50 0.00
N ALA A 126 -9.47 4.24 -0.16
CA ALA A 126 -9.38 5.44 -0.99
C ALA A 126 -8.18 5.31 -1.93
N PRO A 127 -8.26 4.43 -2.94
CA PRO A 127 -7.14 4.17 -3.83
C PRO A 127 -6.89 5.36 -4.77
N ALA A 128 -5.62 5.62 -5.04
CA ALA A 128 -5.16 6.74 -5.85
C ALA A 128 -3.94 6.35 -6.69
N HIS A 129 -3.34 7.33 -7.38
CA HIS A 129 -2.03 7.27 -8.00
C HIS A 129 -1.82 6.05 -8.91
N CYS A 130 -0.95 5.11 -8.53
CA CYS A 130 -0.54 3.94 -9.33
C CYS A 130 -1.47 2.71 -9.17
N THR A 131 -2.67 2.87 -8.67
CA THR A 131 -3.63 1.76 -8.50
C THR A 131 -4.12 1.22 -9.85
N GLY A 132 -4.41 2.10 -10.82
CA GLY A 132 -4.83 1.71 -12.18
C GLY A 132 -6.34 1.54 -12.35
N HIS A 133 -6.83 1.78 -13.58
CA HIS A 133 -8.28 1.82 -13.87
C HIS A 133 -9.01 0.51 -13.60
N LEU A 134 -8.41 -0.63 -13.95
CA LEU A 134 -8.99 -1.94 -13.69
C LEU A 134 -9.18 -2.16 -12.18
N ALA A 135 -8.17 -1.81 -11.40
CA ALA A 135 -8.19 -1.97 -9.96
C ALA A 135 -9.19 -1.02 -9.29
N PHE A 136 -9.31 0.23 -9.73
CA PHE A 136 -10.34 1.15 -9.24
C PHE A 136 -11.74 0.55 -9.37
N LYS A 137 -12.06 0.01 -10.57
CA LYS A 137 -13.38 -0.60 -10.80
C LYS A 137 -13.63 -1.80 -9.90
N ILE A 138 -12.66 -2.71 -9.79
CA ILE A 138 -12.79 -3.91 -8.98
C ILE A 138 -12.90 -3.56 -7.49
N LEU A 139 -12.07 -2.64 -6.98
CA LEU A 139 -12.14 -2.20 -5.60
C LEU A 139 -13.47 -1.51 -5.29
N GLN A 140 -14.02 -0.72 -6.24
CA GLN A 140 -15.34 -0.13 -6.11
C GLN A 140 -16.43 -1.20 -6.01
N ASP A 141 -16.35 -2.26 -6.82
CA ASP A 141 -17.31 -3.37 -6.77
C ASP A 141 -17.22 -4.15 -5.43
N TYR A 142 -16.00 -4.34 -4.89
CA TYR A 142 -15.79 -5.03 -3.61
C TYR A 142 -16.21 -4.19 -2.40
N PHE A 143 -15.90 -2.90 -2.39
CA PHE A 143 -16.08 -2.04 -1.22
C PHE A 143 -17.42 -1.27 -1.24
N GLY A 144 -18.05 -1.09 -2.39
CA GLY A 144 -19.33 -0.39 -2.49
C GLY A 144 -19.27 1.03 -1.89
N SER A 145 -20.10 1.30 -0.88
CA SER A 145 -20.12 2.59 -0.17
C SER A 145 -18.87 2.86 0.67
N ASP A 146 -18.06 1.83 0.94
CA ASP A 146 -16.79 1.95 1.66
C ASP A 146 -15.60 2.24 0.73
N TYR A 147 -15.85 2.34 -0.58
CA TYR A 147 -14.91 2.88 -1.54
C TYR A 147 -15.04 4.41 -1.58
N LEU A 148 -13.94 5.11 -1.31
CA LEU A 148 -13.91 6.56 -1.34
C LEU A 148 -13.10 7.02 -2.56
N TYR A 149 -13.60 8.02 -3.26
CA TYR A 149 -12.86 8.63 -4.36
C TYR A 149 -11.76 9.54 -3.80
N ALA A 150 -10.53 9.32 -4.25
CA ALA A 150 -9.35 10.04 -3.77
C ALA A 150 -8.57 10.69 -4.94
N GLY A 151 -9.28 11.36 -5.83
CA GLY A 151 -8.70 12.11 -6.93
C GLY A 151 -7.88 13.31 -6.47
N LEU A 152 -7.04 13.83 -7.35
CA LEU A 152 -6.24 15.04 -7.08
C LEU A 152 -7.16 16.23 -6.75
N GLY A 153 -6.92 16.88 -5.62
CA GLY A 153 -7.71 18.00 -5.12
C GLY A 153 -8.95 17.62 -4.32
N GLU A 154 -9.24 16.32 -4.20
CA GLU A 154 -10.37 15.83 -3.39
C GLU A 154 -10.01 15.71 -1.91
N SER A 155 -11.04 15.86 -1.08
CA SER A 155 -10.94 15.61 0.36
C SER A 155 -11.67 14.31 0.72
N VAL A 156 -11.02 13.46 1.47
CA VAL A 156 -11.60 12.21 1.95
C VAL A 156 -12.05 12.39 3.40
N SER A 157 -13.39 12.29 3.62
CA SER A 157 -13.99 12.26 4.96
C SER A 157 -14.53 10.87 5.25
N TYR A 158 -14.38 10.37 6.51
CA TYR A 158 -14.76 9.00 6.88
C TYR A 158 -15.28 8.90 8.32
#